data_451e016635a6f31a1e00321ac3ecf4d7
#
_entry.id   451e016635a6f31a1e00321ac3ecf4d7
#
_cell.length_a   1.000
_cell.length_b   1.000
_cell.length_c   1.000
_cell.angle_alpha   90.00
_cell.angle_beta   90.00
_cell.angle_gamma   90.00
#
_symmetry.space_group_name_H-M   'P 1'
#
loop_
_entity.id
_entity.type
_entity.pdbx_description
1 polymer ?
#
loop_
_entity_poly.entity_id
_entity_poly.type
_entity_poly.pdbx_seq_one_letter_code
_entity_poly.pdbx_strand_id
1 'polypeptide(L)'
;MRALVQRVSRASVSVDAEVVGEVGAGLCVFVGITHGDGPDEADRLAGRLAGLRIMDDTDGVMNLSVSEVDGEVLVVSQFTLYGDTTRGRRPGWSAAAGPEHAEPLVEMVVAGLRERGLTVATGRFRADMVVEITNEGPATLMLEV
;
A
#
# COMPACT_ATOMS: atom_id res chain seq x y z
N MET A 1 7.29 6.91 -7.03
CA MET A 1 6.41 5.88 -6.42
C MET A 1 5.65 6.50 -5.26
N ARG A 2 4.37 6.24 -5.15
CA ARG A 2 3.49 6.73 -4.07
C ARG A 2 2.84 5.57 -3.34
N ALA A 3 2.66 5.73 -2.04
CA ALA A 3 1.86 4.80 -1.24
C ALA A 3 0.91 5.57 -0.33
N LEU A 4 -0.39 5.28 -0.45
CA LEU A 4 -1.38 5.70 0.53
C LEU A 4 -1.48 4.63 1.60
N VAL A 5 -1.19 4.97 2.84
CA VAL A 5 -1.08 4.05 3.97
C VAL A 5 -2.14 4.35 4.99
N GLN A 6 -2.90 3.35 5.39
CA GLN A 6 -3.85 3.44 6.49
C GLN A 6 -3.54 2.38 7.54
N ARG A 7 -3.50 2.78 8.81
CA ARG A 7 -3.51 1.87 9.94
C ARG A 7 -4.89 1.24 10.05
N VAL A 8 -4.96 -0.08 10.16
CA VAL A 8 -6.21 -0.81 10.16
C VAL A 8 -6.29 -1.82 11.30
N SER A 9 -7.50 -2.09 11.78
CA SER A 9 -7.78 -3.27 12.60
C SER A 9 -8.09 -4.49 11.74
N ARG A 10 -8.57 -4.25 10.52
CA ARG A 10 -8.84 -5.27 9.50
C ARG A 10 -8.93 -4.62 8.13
N ALA A 11 -8.46 -5.31 7.11
CA ALA A 11 -8.72 -4.96 5.72
C ALA A 11 -8.81 -6.23 4.85
N SER A 12 -9.62 -6.18 3.81
CA SER A 12 -9.74 -7.26 2.83
C SER A 12 -9.95 -6.72 1.44
N VAL A 13 -9.57 -7.51 0.45
CA VAL A 13 -9.80 -7.22 -0.96
C VAL A 13 -10.48 -8.40 -1.62
N SER A 14 -11.55 -8.11 -2.38
CA SER A 14 -12.34 -9.09 -3.12
C SER A 14 -12.31 -8.80 -4.60
N VAL A 15 -12.33 -9.86 -5.40
CA VAL A 15 -12.49 -9.86 -6.86
C VAL A 15 -13.62 -10.83 -7.19
N ASP A 16 -14.62 -10.38 -7.95
CA ASP A 16 -15.81 -11.18 -8.29
C ASP A 16 -16.47 -11.83 -7.05
N ALA A 17 -16.63 -11.04 -6.00
CA ALA A 17 -17.19 -11.45 -4.69
C ALA A 17 -16.38 -12.50 -3.92
N GLU A 18 -15.16 -12.83 -4.37
CA GLU A 18 -14.23 -13.72 -3.70
C GLU A 18 -13.14 -12.93 -3.00
N VAL A 19 -12.91 -13.17 -1.72
CA VAL A 19 -11.79 -12.58 -0.97
C VAL A 19 -10.49 -13.18 -1.46
N VAL A 20 -9.61 -12.36 -2.02
CA VAL A 20 -8.31 -12.77 -2.57
C VAL A 20 -7.15 -12.41 -1.63
N GLY A 21 -7.37 -11.50 -0.69
CA GLY A 21 -6.41 -11.13 0.33
C GLY A 21 -7.10 -10.49 1.51
N GLU A 22 -6.63 -10.79 2.72
CA GLU A 22 -7.12 -10.16 3.95
C GLU A 22 -6.03 -10.11 5.01
N VAL A 23 -6.13 -9.13 5.89
CA VAL A 23 -5.24 -8.93 7.04
C VAL A 23 -6.04 -8.51 8.26
N GLY A 24 -5.51 -8.83 9.44
CA GLY A 24 -5.96 -8.29 10.71
C GLY A 24 -5.34 -6.92 10.98
N ALA A 25 -4.93 -6.70 12.24
CA ALA A 25 -4.29 -5.45 12.65
C ALA A 25 -2.98 -5.22 11.89
N GLY A 26 -2.80 -4.02 11.37
CA GLY A 26 -1.62 -3.67 10.61
C GLY A 26 -1.85 -2.49 9.66
N LEU A 27 -1.44 -2.64 8.41
CA LEU A 27 -1.51 -1.59 7.40
C LEU A 27 -2.26 -2.05 6.15
N CYS A 28 -3.11 -1.18 5.60
CA CYS A 28 -3.58 -1.26 4.23
C CYS A 28 -2.82 -0.23 3.39
N VAL A 29 -2.19 -0.68 2.32
CA VAL A 29 -1.26 0.13 1.51
C VAL A 29 -1.67 0.08 0.04
N PHE A 30 -2.04 1.23 -0.51
CA PHE A 30 -2.25 1.39 -1.95
C PHE A 30 -0.97 1.91 -2.59
N VAL A 31 -0.46 1.21 -3.60
CA VAL A 31 0.82 1.54 -4.25
C VAL A 31 0.60 1.98 -5.69
N GLY A 32 1.04 3.19 -6.01
CA GLY A 32 1.07 3.75 -7.36
C GLY A 32 2.50 3.85 -7.88
N ILE A 33 2.69 3.49 -9.14
CA ILE A 33 3.98 3.52 -9.85
C ILE A 33 3.93 4.59 -10.92
N THR A 34 5.00 5.37 -11.06
CA THR A 34 5.19 6.32 -12.15
C THR A 34 6.34 5.90 -13.08
N HIS A 35 6.48 6.58 -14.22
CA HIS A 35 7.39 6.20 -15.31
C HIS A 35 8.87 6.12 -14.91
N GLY A 36 9.31 6.96 -13.97
CA GLY A 36 10.71 7.01 -13.53
C GLY A 36 11.07 6.03 -12.41
N ASP A 37 10.11 5.28 -11.89
CA ASP A 37 10.35 4.36 -10.79
C ASP A 37 11.09 3.10 -11.23
N GLY A 38 11.93 2.59 -10.34
CA GLY A 38 12.70 1.36 -10.52
C GLY A 38 12.82 0.54 -9.24
N PRO A 39 13.67 -0.50 -9.25
CA PRO A 39 13.89 -1.37 -8.09
C PRO A 39 14.33 -0.63 -6.83
N ASP A 40 15.12 0.42 -6.96
CA ASP A 40 15.61 1.21 -5.81
C ASP A 40 14.45 1.93 -5.10
N GLU A 41 13.48 2.45 -5.85
CA GLU A 41 12.27 3.06 -5.30
C GLU A 41 11.40 2.02 -4.59
N ALA A 42 11.29 0.83 -5.16
CA ALA A 42 10.52 -0.27 -4.57
C ALA A 42 11.13 -0.72 -3.23
N ASP A 43 12.44 -0.89 -3.16
CA ASP A 43 13.14 -1.26 -1.90
C ASP A 43 13.03 -0.15 -0.85
N ARG A 44 13.23 1.11 -1.26
CA ARG A 44 13.05 2.27 -0.37
C ARG A 44 11.64 2.35 0.19
N LEU A 45 10.62 2.14 -0.65
CA LEU A 45 9.23 2.16 -0.20
C LEU A 45 8.96 1.03 0.80
N ALA A 46 9.40 -0.19 0.50
CA ALA A 46 9.26 -1.33 1.41
C ALA A 46 9.93 -1.06 2.78
N GLY A 47 11.13 -0.49 2.78
CA GLY A 47 11.83 -0.10 4.01
C GLY A 47 11.09 0.97 4.81
N ARG A 48 10.57 2.00 4.13
CA ARG A 48 9.79 3.06 4.79
C ARG A 48 8.47 2.54 5.36
N LEU A 49 7.78 1.64 4.65
CA LEU A 49 6.54 1.03 5.12
C LEU A 49 6.78 0.16 6.36
N ALA A 50 7.79 -0.70 6.31
CA ALA A 50 8.14 -1.58 7.43
C ALA A 50 8.55 -0.82 8.70
N GLY A 51 9.22 0.31 8.54
CA GLY A 51 9.72 1.14 9.65
C GLY A 51 8.82 2.32 10.04
N LEU A 52 7.67 2.49 9.40
CA LEU A 52 6.76 3.62 9.67
C LEU A 52 6.17 3.50 11.07
N ARG A 53 6.41 4.50 11.92
CA ARG A 53 6.07 4.47 13.35
C ARG A 53 4.69 5.08 13.62
N ILE A 54 3.65 4.39 13.18
CA ILE A 54 2.24 4.81 13.31
C ILE A 54 1.38 3.82 14.11
N MET A 55 1.99 2.80 14.67
CA MET A 55 1.30 1.89 15.59
C MET A 55 1.47 2.42 17.01
N ASP A 56 0.41 2.31 17.81
CA ASP A 56 0.44 2.84 19.18
C ASP A 56 1.32 1.98 20.09
N ASP A 57 2.07 2.65 20.95
CA ASP A 57 2.77 2.02 22.07
C ASP A 57 1.83 1.85 23.29
N THR A 58 2.38 1.39 24.40
CA THR A 58 1.63 1.19 25.65
C THR A 58 1.04 2.46 26.26
N ASP A 59 1.56 3.63 25.87
CA ASP A 59 1.07 4.95 26.28
C ASP A 59 0.05 5.54 25.31
N GLY A 60 -0.32 4.81 24.24
CA GLY A 60 -1.25 5.25 23.21
C GLY A 60 -0.63 6.29 22.26
N VAL A 61 0.68 6.32 22.13
CA VAL A 61 1.42 7.22 21.23
C VAL A 61 1.83 6.46 19.97
N MET A 62 1.62 7.06 18.79
CA MET A 62 2.14 6.53 17.53
C MET A 62 3.66 6.51 17.55
N ASN A 63 4.24 5.36 17.83
CA ASN A 63 5.66 5.21 18.13
C ASN A 63 6.28 3.91 17.61
N LEU A 64 5.47 2.86 17.43
CA LEU A 64 5.94 1.56 16.98
C LEU A 64 5.67 1.37 15.48
N SER A 65 6.50 0.57 14.84
CA SER A 65 6.31 0.13 13.47
C SER A 65 5.40 -1.10 13.38
N VAL A 66 4.88 -1.39 12.19
CA VAL A 66 4.12 -2.60 11.94
C VAL A 66 4.93 -3.86 12.24
N SER A 67 6.25 -3.83 12.04
CA SER A 67 7.14 -4.95 12.35
C SER A 67 7.26 -5.20 13.86
N GLU A 68 7.28 -4.13 14.67
CA GLU A 68 7.43 -4.24 16.13
C GLU A 68 6.17 -4.76 16.82
N VAL A 69 5.01 -4.62 16.20
CA VAL A 69 3.73 -5.08 16.75
C VAL A 69 3.23 -6.39 16.12
N ASP A 70 4.07 -7.07 15.33
CA ASP A 70 3.69 -8.28 14.57
C ASP A 70 2.44 -8.06 13.70
N GLY A 71 2.29 -6.86 13.15
CA GLY A 71 1.17 -6.50 12.29
C GLY A 71 1.34 -7.06 10.88
N GLU A 72 0.24 -7.09 10.16
CA GLU A 72 0.18 -7.58 8.77
C GLU A 72 0.03 -6.41 7.79
N VAL A 73 0.36 -6.63 6.52
CA VAL A 73 0.25 -5.60 5.48
C VAL A 73 -0.57 -6.12 4.31
N LEU A 74 -1.64 -5.40 3.95
CA LEU A 74 -2.35 -5.62 2.70
C LEU A 74 -1.83 -4.62 1.65
N VAL A 75 -1.25 -5.12 0.56
CA VAL A 75 -0.77 -4.29 -0.56
C VAL A 75 -1.72 -4.40 -1.74
N VAL A 76 -2.22 -3.26 -2.19
CA VAL A 76 -3.11 -3.14 -3.36
C VAL A 76 -2.48 -2.19 -4.37
N SER A 77 -2.33 -2.63 -5.63
CA SER A 77 -1.90 -1.75 -6.71
C SER A 77 -2.95 -0.68 -6.99
N GLN A 78 -2.54 0.59 -7.16
CA GLN A 78 -3.43 1.73 -7.30
C GLN A 78 -2.82 2.79 -8.23
N PHE A 79 -2.94 2.61 -9.54
CA PHE A 79 -2.39 3.57 -10.52
C PHE A 79 -3.04 4.96 -10.41
N THR A 80 -4.28 5.02 -9.91
CA THR A 80 -5.04 6.26 -9.74
C THR A 80 -4.44 7.23 -8.73
N LEU A 81 -3.46 6.81 -7.91
CA LEU A 81 -2.65 7.71 -7.09
C LEU A 81 -1.85 8.73 -7.91
N TYR A 82 -1.63 8.44 -9.20
CA TYR A 82 -1.03 9.34 -10.17
C TYR A 82 -2.05 10.04 -11.07
N GLY A 83 -3.32 10.04 -10.67
CA GLY A 83 -4.36 10.79 -11.35
C GLY A 83 -4.14 12.29 -11.25
N ASP A 84 -4.17 12.99 -12.41
CA ASP A 84 -4.14 14.45 -12.49
C ASP A 84 -5.56 15.00 -12.57
N THR A 85 -5.95 15.78 -11.58
CA THR A 85 -7.26 16.43 -11.48
C THR A 85 -7.18 17.96 -11.63
N THR A 86 -6.02 18.49 -12.08
CA THR A 86 -5.79 19.93 -12.18
C THR A 86 -6.54 20.57 -13.34
N ARG A 87 -6.92 19.79 -14.36
CA ARG A 87 -7.61 20.28 -15.57
C ARG A 87 -8.94 19.54 -15.76
N GLY A 88 -10.02 20.31 -15.68
CA GLY A 88 -11.36 19.77 -15.95
C GLY A 88 -11.88 18.82 -14.87
N ARG A 89 -12.90 18.02 -15.22
CA ARG A 89 -13.59 17.12 -14.29
C ARG A 89 -13.22 15.66 -14.45
N ARG A 90 -12.46 15.31 -15.50
CA ARG A 90 -11.98 13.95 -15.75
C ARG A 90 -10.53 13.85 -15.32
N PRO A 91 -10.17 12.91 -14.45
CA PRO A 91 -8.76 12.68 -14.12
C PRO A 91 -7.95 12.26 -15.34
N GLY A 92 -6.72 12.76 -15.44
CA GLY A 92 -5.74 12.29 -16.41
C GLY A 92 -4.84 11.23 -15.80
N TRP A 93 -4.41 10.26 -16.58
CA TRP A 93 -3.63 9.11 -16.11
C TRP A 93 -2.21 9.07 -16.67
N SER A 94 -1.79 10.12 -17.37
CA SER A 94 -0.52 10.16 -18.11
C SER A 94 0.73 9.99 -17.21
N ALA A 95 0.64 10.32 -15.93
CA ALA A 95 1.75 10.17 -14.99
C ALA A 95 1.84 8.76 -14.39
N ALA A 96 0.80 7.92 -14.54
CA ALA A 96 0.84 6.54 -14.10
C ALA A 96 1.64 5.67 -15.07
N ALA A 97 2.53 4.83 -14.55
CA ALA A 97 3.23 3.84 -15.36
C ALA A 97 2.26 2.81 -15.95
N GLY A 98 2.58 2.30 -17.14
CA GLY A 98 1.82 1.22 -17.75
C GLY A 98 1.96 -0.09 -16.98
N PRO A 99 1.02 -1.05 -17.19
CA PRO A 99 0.99 -2.29 -16.44
C PRO A 99 2.29 -3.10 -16.48
N GLU A 100 2.94 -3.16 -17.64
CA GLU A 100 4.18 -3.92 -17.85
C GLU A 100 5.34 -3.41 -16.99
N HIS A 101 5.35 -2.10 -16.69
CA HIS A 101 6.33 -1.48 -15.81
C HIS A 101 5.89 -1.53 -14.34
N ALA A 102 4.60 -1.34 -14.07
CA ALA A 102 4.07 -1.21 -12.72
C ALA A 102 3.99 -2.55 -11.97
N GLU A 103 3.52 -3.61 -12.62
CA GLU A 103 3.30 -4.90 -11.95
C GLU A 103 4.56 -5.47 -11.29
N PRO A 104 5.71 -5.57 -11.99
CA PRO A 104 6.94 -6.08 -11.37
C PRO A 104 7.40 -5.22 -10.18
N LEU A 105 7.20 -3.91 -10.22
CA LEU A 105 7.61 -3.01 -9.14
C LEU A 105 6.71 -3.14 -7.91
N VAL A 106 5.41 -3.33 -8.10
CA VAL A 106 4.50 -3.65 -6.98
C VAL A 106 4.90 -5.00 -6.34
N GLU A 107 5.22 -6.00 -7.15
CA GLU A 107 5.72 -7.29 -6.66
C GLU A 107 7.03 -7.15 -5.88
N MET A 108 7.94 -6.27 -6.33
CA MET A 108 9.18 -5.96 -5.60
C MET A 108 8.91 -5.30 -4.24
N VAL A 109 7.93 -4.42 -4.14
CA VAL A 109 7.52 -3.85 -2.84
C VAL A 109 7.03 -4.95 -1.91
N VAL A 110 6.18 -5.85 -2.40
CA VAL A 110 5.67 -7.00 -1.62
C VAL A 110 6.81 -7.91 -1.17
N ALA A 111 7.72 -8.26 -2.08
CA ALA A 111 8.89 -9.07 -1.76
C ALA A 111 9.78 -8.39 -0.71
N GLY A 112 10.03 -7.10 -0.86
CA GLY A 112 10.83 -6.31 0.09
C GLY A 112 10.22 -6.24 1.50
N LEU A 113 8.89 -6.20 1.60
CA LEU A 113 8.19 -6.28 2.89
C LEU A 113 8.33 -7.69 3.52
N ARG A 114 8.16 -8.74 2.71
CA ARG A 114 8.32 -10.13 3.16
C ARG A 114 9.74 -10.45 3.61
N GLU A 115 10.74 -9.96 2.89
CA GLU A 115 12.17 -10.09 3.26
C GLU A 115 12.49 -9.41 4.61
N ARG A 116 11.70 -8.41 4.98
CA ARG A 116 11.78 -7.74 6.30
C ARG A 116 10.95 -8.45 7.39
N GLY A 117 10.45 -9.65 7.10
CA GLY A 117 9.74 -10.51 8.06
C GLY A 117 8.25 -10.22 8.22
N LEU A 118 7.65 -9.39 7.37
CA LEU A 118 6.23 -9.07 7.45
C LEU A 118 5.36 -10.10 6.72
N THR A 119 4.20 -10.38 7.28
CA THR A 119 3.13 -11.11 6.61
C THR A 119 2.41 -10.15 5.66
N VAL A 120 2.40 -10.47 4.36
CA VAL A 120 1.83 -9.60 3.33
C VAL A 120 0.78 -10.35 2.52
N ALA A 121 -0.44 -9.82 2.53
CA ALA A 121 -1.50 -10.18 1.59
C ALA A 121 -1.56 -9.18 0.45
N THR A 122 -2.08 -9.60 -0.69
CA THR A 122 -2.17 -8.75 -1.88
C THR A 122 -3.56 -8.83 -2.51
N GLY A 123 -3.91 -7.77 -3.27
CA GLY A 123 -4.98 -7.84 -4.26
C GLY A 123 -4.54 -8.61 -5.51
N ARG A 124 -5.32 -8.46 -6.57
CA ARG A 124 -5.01 -9.03 -7.89
C ARG A 124 -4.77 -7.89 -8.87
N PHE A 125 -3.57 -7.84 -9.45
CA PHE A 125 -3.18 -6.76 -10.36
C PHE A 125 -4.15 -6.67 -11.56
N ARG A 126 -4.58 -5.45 -11.89
CA ARG A 126 -5.55 -5.11 -12.96
C ARG A 126 -6.97 -5.66 -12.79
N ALA A 127 -7.29 -6.32 -11.71
CA ALA A 127 -8.66 -6.73 -11.46
C ALA A 127 -9.51 -5.57 -10.92
N ASP A 128 -10.82 -5.66 -11.11
CA ASP A 128 -11.76 -4.82 -10.39
C ASP A 128 -11.85 -5.32 -8.96
N MET A 129 -11.41 -4.49 -8.02
CA MET A 129 -11.27 -4.87 -6.62
C MET A 129 -12.23 -4.07 -5.74
N VAL A 130 -12.90 -4.77 -4.83
CA VAL A 130 -13.61 -4.16 -3.70
C VAL A 130 -12.72 -4.28 -2.47
N VAL A 131 -12.31 -3.17 -1.90
CA VAL A 131 -11.44 -3.13 -0.71
C VAL A 131 -12.27 -2.65 0.48
N GLU A 132 -12.37 -3.51 1.49
CA GLU A 132 -13.02 -3.18 2.76
C GLU A 132 -11.93 -2.85 3.78
N ILE A 133 -12.06 -1.70 4.43
CA ILE A 133 -11.03 -1.17 5.33
C ILE A 133 -11.69 -0.71 6.63
N THR A 134 -11.25 -1.24 7.75
CA THR A 134 -11.55 -0.67 9.06
C THR A 134 -10.35 0.15 9.50
N ASN A 135 -10.34 1.41 9.07
CA ASN A 135 -9.25 2.35 9.36
C ASN A 135 -9.29 2.78 10.81
N GLU A 136 -8.16 2.64 11.49
CA GLU A 136 -7.95 3.23 12.81
C GLU A 136 -7.36 4.63 12.66
N GLY A 137 -8.25 5.61 12.58
CA GLY A 137 -7.85 7.01 12.44
C GLY A 137 -7.10 7.54 13.69
N PRO A 138 -6.36 8.62 13.51
CA PRO A 138 -6.28 9.43 12.30
C PRO A 138 -5.22 8.93 11.28
N ALA A 139 -4.65 7.73 11.45
CA ALA A 139 -3.50 7.28 10.66
C ALA A 139 -3.89 6.97 9.21
N THR A 140 -3.79 7.97 8.35
CA THR A 140 -3.87 7.91 6.90
C THR A 140 -2.80 8.86 6.35
N LEU A 141 -1.84 8.33 5.62
CA LEU A 141 -0.65 9.05 5.19
C LEU A 141 -0.31 8.77 3.73
N MET A 142 0.28 9.76 3.07
CA MET A 142 0.90 9.57 1.77
C MET A 142 2.42 9.51 1.92
N LEU A 143 3.03 8.43 1.43
CA LEU A 143 4.48 8.31 1.27
C LEU A 143 4.85 8.51 -0.20
N GLU A 144 5.94 9.21 -0.44
CA GLU A 144 6.56 9.34 -1.76
C GLU A 144 8.05 9.01 -1.67
N VAL A 145 8.50 8.28 -2.63
CA VAL A 145 9.92 7.95 -2.80
C VAL A 145 10.39 8.26 -4.22
#